data_9d10839bc7565187f82eb2c856d6b111
#
_entry.id   9d10839bc7565187f82eb2c856d6b111
#
_cell.length_a   1.000
_cell.length_b   1.000
_cell.length_c   1.000
_cell.angle_alpha   90.00
_cell.angle_beta   90.00
_cell.angle_gamma   90.00
#
_symmetry.space_group_name_H-M   'P 1'
#
loop_
_entity.id
_entity.type
_entity.pdbx_description
1 polymer ?
#
loop_
_entity_poly.entity_id
_entity_poly.type
_entity_poly.pdbx_seq_one_letter_code
_entity_poly.pdbx_strand_id
1 'polypeptide(L)'
;MNYQTFIFDLDGTLLDTLGDLAASVNYALRTHGMPEHSIDDVRRFVGNGVRKLMQRAVPDGESNPDFEATFATFRQHYLAHSLDTTRPYDGIPGTLEALKARGCRLAVVSNKMMAATHELCRHFFPDTIEVAIGEHEAEGIRRKPAPDTVFAALRQLRVGKEGAVYVGDSDVDIQTAANAGLPCISVLWGFRDRDFLIQHGAKTFISAPSELLL
;
A
#
# COMPACT_ATOMS: atom_id res chain seq x y z
N MET A 1 0.26 14.75 -18.10
CA MET A 1 -0.39 15.29 -16.87
C MET A 1 0.60 16.21 -16.15
N ASN A 2 0.19 17.43 -15.75
CA ASN A 2 1.13 18.41 -15.13
C ASN A 2 1.14 18.30 -13.60
N TYR A 3 1.35 17.11 -13.04
CA TYR A 3 1.53 16.95 -11.60
C TYR A 3 3.00 17.13 -11.23
N GLN A 4 3.23 17.78 -10.08
CA GLN A 4 4.56 18.04 -9.51
C GLN A 4 4.82 17.22 -8.25
N THR A 5 3.77 16.64 -7.66
CA THR A 5 3.87 15.82 -6.45
C THR A 5 3.04 14.55 -6.64
N PHE A 6 3.67 13.41 -6.42
CA PHE A 6 3.01 12.11 -6.50
C PHE A 6 3.01 11.45 -5.12
N ILE A 7 1.83 11.10 -4.64
CA ILE A 7 1.62 10.32 -3.41
C ILE A 7 1.20 8.93 -3.84
N PHE A 8 2.02 7.93 -3.58
CA PHE A 8 1.78 6.54 -3.98
C PHE A 8 1.31 5.69 -2.82
N ASP A 9 0.40 4.76 -3.06
CA ASP A 9 0.33 3.56 -2.22
C ASP A 9 1.54 2.66 -2.49
N LEU A 10 1.76 1.68 -1.62
CA LEU A 10 2.90 0.76 -1.71
C LEU A 10 2.49 -0.60 -2.27
N ASP A 11 1.65 -1.32 -1.49
CA ASP A 11 1.27 -2.71 -1.76
C ASP A 11 0.26 -2.78 -2.94
N GLY A 12 0.63 -3.41 -4.04
CA GLY A 12 -0.21 -3.46 -5.25
C GLY A 12 -0.04 -2.24 -6.18
N THR A 13 0.69 -1.22 -5.77
CA THR A 13 0.93 -0.01 -6.57
C THR A 13 2.39 0.11 -7.01
N LEU A 14 3.32 0.21 -6.09
CA LEU A 14 4.76 0.24 -6.38
C LEU A 14 5.39 -1.15 -6.28
N LEU A 15 4.95 -1.96 -5.32
CA LEU A 15 5.50 -3.29 -5.01
C LEU A 15 4.44 -4.38 -5.13
N ASP A 16 4.81 -5.50 -5.76
CA ASP A 16 4.11 -6.76 -5.63
C ASP A 16 4.57 -7.44 -4.32
N THR A 17 3.77 -7.28 -3.29
CA THR A 17 4.04 -7.80 -1.93
C THR A 17 3.19 -9.01 -1.59
N LEU A 18 2.36 -9.48 -2.53
CA LEU A 18 1.32 -10.48 -2.26
C LEU A 18 1.91 -11.82 -1.81
N GLY A 19 3.04 -12.23 -2.39
CA GLY A 19 3.71 -13.50 -2.06
C GLY A 19 4.12 -13.56 -0.60
N ASP A 20 4.82 -12.55 -0.10
CA ASP A 20 5.31 -12.50 1.28
C ASP A 20 4.17 -12.32 2.30
N LEU A 21 3.14 -11.55 1.93
CA LEU A 21 1.92 -11.44 2.74
C LEU A 21 1.23 -12.79 2.87
N ALA A 22 1.02 -13.51 1.75
CA ALA A 22 0.37 -14.82 1.75
C ALA A 22 1.17 -15.87 2.51
N ALA A 23 2.49 -15.90 2.32
CA ALA A 23 3.38 -16.80 3.06
C ALA A 23 3.30 -16.56 4.57
N SER A 24 3.29 -15.28 5.00
CA SER A 24 3.24 -14.93 6.42
C SER A 24 1.87 -15.18 7.05
N VAL A 25 0.77 -14.95 6.31
CA VAL A 25 -0.59 -15.32 6.74
C VAL A 25 -0.66 -16.81 6.98
N ASN A 26 -0.24 -17.62 6.00
CA ASN A 26 -0.33 -19.08 6.07
C ASN A 26 0.65 -19.66 7.11
N TYR A 27 1.82 -19.07 7.30
CA TYR A 27 2.71 -19.43 8.40
C TYR A 27 2.04 -19.25 9.76
N ALA A 28 1.40 -18.11 9.98
CA ALA A 28 0.72 -17.83 11.24
C ALA A 28 -0.47 -18.76 11.47
N LEU A 29 -1.31 -18.98 10.45
CA LEU A 29 -2.45 -19.89 10.53
C LEU A 29 -2.01 -21.31 10.84
N ARG A 30 -1.02 -21.85 10.12
CA ARG A 30 -0.47 -23.20 10.33
C ARG A 30 0.13 -23.35 11.74
N THR A 31 0.84 -22.34 12.23
CA THR A 31 1.43 -22.35 13.59
C THR A 31 0.38 -22.50 14.68
N HIS A 32 -0.81 -21.96 14.44
CA HIS A 32 -1.94 -22.05 15.39
C HIS A 32 -2.99 -23.10 15.00
N GLY A 33 -2.65 -24.05 14.10
CA GLY A 33 -3.54 -25.17 13.72
C GLY A 33 -4.78 -24.78 12.93
N MET A 34 -4.74 -23.62 12.25
CA MET A 34 -5.85 -23.10 11.45
C MET A 34 -5.65 -23.42 9.95
N PRO A 35 -6.74 -23.48 9.16
CA PRO A 35 -6.66 -23.72 7.71
C PRO A 35 -5.95 -22.58 6.97
N GLU A 36 -5.13 -22.95 5.99
CA GLU A 36 -4.42 -22.01 5.12
C GLU A 36 -5.33 -21.50 3.99
N HIS A 37 -4.97 -20.35 3.41
CA HIS A 37 -5.67 -19.72 2.30
C HIS A 37 -4.86 -19.76 1.01
N SER A 38 -5.56 -19.74 -0.13
CA SER A 38 -4.93 -19.51 -1.43
C SER A 38 -4.39 -18.07 -1.53
N ILE A 39 -3.43 -17.85 -2.43
CA ILE A 39 -2.91 -16.51 -2.71
C ILE A 39 -4.02 -15.54 -3.19
N ASP A 40 -5.02 -16.06 -3.92
CA ASP A 40 -6.14 -15.26 -4.39
C ASP A 40 -7.11 -14.89 -3.25
N ASP A 41 -7.25 -15.73 -2.22
CA ASP A 41 -7.99 -15.37 -1.02
C ASP A 41 -7.26 -14.23 -0.28
N VAL A 42 -5.95 -14.38 -0.07
CA VAL A 42 -5.14 -13.35 0.59
C VAL A 42 -5.18 -12.03 -0.20
N ARG A 43 -5.12 -12.08 -1.54
CA ARG A 43 -5.30 -10.88 -2.39
C ARG A 43 -6.60 -10.15 -2.09
N ARG A 44 -7.71 -10.88 -1.89
CA ARG A 44 -9.01 -10.26 -1.53
C ARG A 44 -9.02 -9.67 -0.13
N PHE A 45 -8.21 -10.20 0.79
CA PHE A 45 -8.15 -9.74 2.18
C PHE A 45 -7.32 -8.47 2.37
N VAL A 46 -6.36 -8.20 1.48
CA VAL A 46 -5.46 -7.02 1.55
C VAL A 46 -6.23 -5.70 1.30
N GLY A 47 -5.72 -4.59 1.84
CA GLY A 47 -6.13 -3.21 1.52
C GLY A 47 -6.44 -2.32 2.73
N ASN A 48 -6.87 -2.89 3.86
CA ASN A 48 -7.27 -2.11 5.05
C ASN A 48 -6.32 -2.28 6.25
N GLY A 49 -5.04 -2.55 5.97
CA GLY A 49 -4.02 -2.82 6.99
C GLY A 49 -3.98 -4.27 7.47
N VAL A 50 -2.87 -4.62 8.14
CA VAL A 50 -2.54 -6.01 8.47
C VAL A 50 -3.48 -6.64 9.51
N ARG A 51 -4.03 -5.84 10.44
CA ARG A 51 -5.01 -6.36 11.40
C ARG A 51 -6.29 -6.80 10.68
N LYS A 52 -6.75 -6.02 9.70
CA LYS A 52 -7.95 -6.37 8.91
C LYS A 52 -7.69 -7.55 7.98
N LEU A 53 -6.48 -7.66 7.42
CA LEU A 53 -6.04 -8.84 6.69
C LEU A 53 -6.18 -10.09 7.55
N MET A 54 -5.63 -10.08 8.76
CA MET A 54 -5.71 -11.24 9.67
C MET A 54 -7.12 -11.49 10.19
N GLN A 55 -7.92 -10.44 10.43
CA GLN A 55 -9.34 -10.60 10.79
C GLN A 55 -10.13 -11.36 9.72
N ARG A 56 -9.78 -11.19 8.44
CA ARG A 56 -10.43 -11.91 7.32
C ARG A 56 -9.86 -13.32 7.13
N ALA A 57 -8.61 -13.53 7.52
CA ALA A 57 -7.91 -14.81 7.34
C ALA A 57 -8.16 -15.81 8.49
N VAL A 58 -8.25 -15.32 9.72
CA VAL A 58 -8.48 -16.17 10.90
C VAL A 58 -9.96 -16.60 10.97
N PRO A 59 -10.27 -17.90 11.15
CA PRO A 59 -11.64 -18.34 11.37
C PRO A 59 -12.29 -17.57 12.54
N ASP A 60 -13.52 -17.12 12.35
CA ASP A 60 -14.26 -16.26 13.28
C ASP A 60 -13.62 -14.89 13.58
N GLY A 61 -12.55 -14.54 12.85
CA GLY A 61 -11.88 -13.25 12.93
C GLY A 61 -11.41 -12.91 14.35
N GLU A 62 -11.69 -11.68 14.79
CA GLU A 62 -11.30 -11.21 16.15
C GLU A 62 -12.06 -11.90 17.30
N SER A 63 -13.10 -12.68 17.01
CA SER A 63 -13.80 -13.48 18.02
C SER A 63 -13.10 -14.82 18.31
N ASN A 64 -12.12 -15.19 17.49
CA ASN A 64 -11.30 -16.37 17.74
C ASN A 64 -10.41 -16.15 18.97
N PRO A 65 -10.41 -17.05 19.98
CA PRO A 65 -9.59 -16.87 21.19
C PRO A 65 -8.09 -16.78 20.90
N ASP A 66 -7.60 -17.37 19.79
CA ASP A 66 -6.21 -17.35 19.41
C ASP A 66 -5.87 -16.20 18.43
N PHE A 67 -6.81 -15.30 18.12
CA PHE A 67 -6.61 -14.23 17.15
C PHE A 67 -5.37 -13.38 17.45
N GLU A 68 -5.22 -12.89 18.67
CA GLU A 68 -4.10 -12.00 19.03
C GLU A 68 -2.75 -12.73 18.96
N ALA A 69 -2.69 -14.00 19.34
CA ALA A 69 -1.49 -14.82 19.25
C ALA A 69 -1.12 -15.07 17.77
N THR A 70 -2.12 -15.40 16.94
CA THR A 70 -1.94 -15.61 15.48
C THR A 70 -1.50 -14.32 14.80
N PHE A 71 -2.10 -13.18 15.16
CA PHE A 71 -1.72 -11.87 14.64
C PHE A 71 -0.29 -11.47 15.04
N ALA A 72 0.12 -11.76 16.28
CA ALA A 72 1.49 -11.53 16.72
C ALA A 72 2.50 -12.38 15.94
N THR A 73 2.18 -13.67 15.71
CA THR A 73 2.98 -14.58 14.88
C THR A 73 3.11 -14.06 13.44
N PHE A 74 2.00 -13.62 12.83
CA PHE A 74 2.03 -13.00 11.50
C PHE A 74 2.98 -11.79 11.47
N ARG A 75 2.84 -10.86 12.41
CA ARG A 75 3.67 -9.64 12.44
C ARG A 75 5.15 -9.94 12.54
N GLN A 76 5.52 -10.87 13.42
CA GLN A 76 6.90 -11.27 13.60
C GLN A 76 7.46 -11.92 12.34
N HIS A 77 6.72 -12.86 11.75
CA HIS A 77 7.14 -13.53 10.51
C HIS A 77 7.26 -12.55 9.36
N TYR A 78 6.23 -11.71 9.14
CA TYR A 78 6.23 -10.77 8.03
C TYR A 78 7.37 -9.75 8.10
N LEU A 79 7.72 -9.25 9.30
CA LEU A 79 8.87 -8.34 9.44
C LEU A 79 10.21 -9.00 9.10
N ALA A 80 10.34 -10.30 9.30
CA ALA A 80 11.56 -11.04 8.96
C ALA A 80 11.61 -11.47 7.47
N HIS A 81 10.46 -11.57 6.80
CA HIS A 81 10.29 -12.18 5.47
C HIS A 81 9.61 -11.25 4.44
N SER A 82 9.60 -9.95 4.67
CA SER A 82 8.94 -8.98 3.78
C SER A 82 9.70 -8.68 2.50
N LEU A 83 10.89 -9.25 2.34
CA LEU A 83 11.79 -9.09 1.19
C LEU A 83 12.08 -10.40 0.45
N ASP A 84 11.43 -11.51 0.81
CA ASP A 84 11.75 -12.83 0.24
C ASP A 84 11.31 -12.93 -1.24
N THR A 85 10.11 -12.45 -1.56
CA THR A 85 9.56 -12.45 -2.92
C THR A 85 9.05 -11.09 -3.39
N THR A 86 8.96 -10.12 -2.49
CA THR A 86 8.53 -8.76 -2.79
C THR A 86 9.47 -8.11 -3.82
N ARG A 87 8.89 -7.48 -4.83
CA ARG A 87 9.63 -6.78 -5.88
C ARG A 87 8.83 -5.60 -6.44
N PRO A 88 9.49 -4.59 -7.00
CA PRO A 88 8.81 -3.55 -7.77
C PRO A 88 8.07 -4.13 -8.98
N TYR A 89 6.91 -3.57 -9.29
CA TYR A 89 6.28 -3.86 -10.58
C TYR A 89 7.17 -3.38 -11.74
N ASP A 90 7.07 -4.08 -12.88
CA ASP A 90 7.87 -3.77 -14.06
C ASP A 90 7.68 -2.31 -14.50
N GLY A 91 8.79 -1.60 -14.67
CA GLY A 91 8.82 -0.20 -15.08
C GLY A 91 8.68 0.82 -13.93
N ILE A 92 8.34 0.41 -12.70
CA ILE A 92 8.24 1.33 -11.56
C ILE A 92 9.56 2.04 -11.25
N PRO A 93 10.72 1.35 -11.10
CA PRO A 93 11.97 2.05 -10.77
C PRO A 93 12.32 3.14 -11.79
N GLY A 94 12.31 2.81 -13.07
CA GLY A 94 12.63 3.79 -14.12
C GLY A 94 11.62 4.94 -14.22
N THR A 95 10.34 4.68 -13.91
CA THR A 95 9.32 5.74 -13.87
C THR A 95 9.55 6.70 -12.70
N LEU A 96 9.86 6.19 -11.52
CA LEU A 96 10.17 7.03 -10.34
C LEU A 96 11.42 7.88 -10.57
N GLU A 97 12.47 7.28 -11.16
CA GLU A 97 13.69 8.02 -11.55
C GLU A 97 13.38 9.15 -12.55
N ALA A 98 12.57 8.86 -13.57
CA ALA A 98 12.18 9.86 -14.56
C ALA A 98 11.33 10.99 -13.97
N LEU A 99 10.39 10.67 -13.06
CA LEU A 99 9.62 11.69 -12.35
C LEU A 99 10.52 12.56 -11.47
N LYS A 100 11.46 11.95 -10.75
CA LYS A 100 12.42 12.69 -9.93
C LYS A 100 13.33 13.59 -10.79
N ALA A 101 13.82 13.09 -11.91
CA ALA A 101 14.62 13.87 -12.86
C ALA A 101 13.87 15.08 -13.43
N ARG A 102 12.53 15.03 -13.49
CA ARG A 102 11.66 16.16 -13.85
C ARG A 102 11.41 17.13 -12.69
N GLY A 103 12.01 16.88 -11.52
CA GLY A 103 11.83 17.71 -10.32
C GLY A 103 10.55 17.40 -9.52
N CYS A 104 9.86 16.30 -9.81
CA CYS A 104 8.69 15.90 -9.05
C CYS A 104 9.07 15.45 -7.64
N ARG A 105 8.16 15.69 -6.67
CA ARG A 105 8.28 15.24 -5.29
C ARG A 105 7.51 13.93 -5.11
N LEU A 106 8.13 12.94 -4.52
CA LEU A 106 7.61 11.58 -4.46
C LEU A 106 7.49 11.11 -3.00
N ALA A 107 6.29 10.66 -2.62
CA ALA A 107 6.05 10.07 -1.31
C ALA A 107 5.23 8.79 -1.40
N VAL A 108 5.39 7.94 -0.39
CA VAL A 108 4.59 6.73 -0.16
C VAL A 108 3.72 6.93 1.08
N VAL A 109 2.45 6.50 0.97
CA VAL A 109 1.48 6.48 2.06
C VAL A 109 0.76 5.13 2.05
N SER A 110 0.95 4.32 3.08
CA SER A 110 0.42 2.96 3.14
C SER A 110 -0.23 2.64 4.49
N ASN A 111 -1.21 1.71 4.47
CA ASN A 111 -1.76 1.09 5.70
C ASN A 111 -0.89 -0.06 6.23
N LYS A 112 0.27 -0.26 5.64
CA LYS A 112 1.29 -1.20 6.09
C LYS A 112 1.99 -0.69 7.36
N MET A 113 2.49 -1.62 8.19
CA MET A 113 3.30 -1.27 9.37
C MET A 113 4.44 -0.31 9.00
N MET A 114 4.64 0.75 9.80
CA MET A 114 5.65 1.78 9.54
C MET A 114 7.04 1.20 9.31
N ALA A 115 7.48 0.25 10.16
CA ALA A 115 8.79 -0.38 10.05
C ALA A 115 8.98 -1.07 8.69
N ALA A 116 8.00 -1.86 8.24
CA ALA A 116 8.04 -2.54 6.95
C ALA A 116 7.96 -1.54 5.77
N THR A 117 7.14 -0.48 5.90
CA THR A 117 7.06 0.57 4.88
C THR A 117 8.41 1.25 4.67
N HIS A 118 9.09 1.64 5.76
CA HIS A 118 10.41 2.25 5.71
C HIS A 118 11.48 1.32 5.15
N GLU A 119 11.46 0.05 5.56
CA GLU A 119 12.43 -0.95 5.09
C GLU A 119 12.30 -1.18 3.59
N LEU A 120 11.08 -1.43 3.10
CA LEU A 120 10.81 -1.65 1.69
C LEU A 120 11.15 -0.42 0.83
N CYS A 121 10.74 0.78 1.24
CA CYS A 121 11.06 1.99 0.50
C CYS A 121 12.57 2.26 0.46
N ARG A 122 13.28 2.02 1.56
CA ARG A 122 14.74 2.19 1.61
C ARG A 122 15.47 1.15 0.76
N HIS A 123 14.94 -0.08 0.70
CA HIS A 123 15.54 -1.16 -0.07
C HIS A 123 15.37 -0.95 -1.58
N PHE A 124 14.13 -0.66 -2.02
CA PHE A 124 13.79 -0.61 -3.44
C PHE A 124 13.89 0.79 -4.07
N PHE A 125 13.72 1.84 -3.27
CA PHE A 125 13.57 3.22 -3.76
C PHE A 125 14.41 4.24 -2.98
N PRO A 126 15.68 3.93 -2.61
CA PRO A 126 16.49 4.76 -1.68
C PRO A 126 16.68 6.18 -2.18
N ASP A 127 16.77 6.37 -3.49
CA ASP A 127 17.10 7.66 -4.10
C ASP A 127 15.89 8.38 -4.67
N THR A 128 14.70 7.77 -4.72
CA THR A 128 13.54 8.34 -5.39
C THR A 128 12.40 8.72 -4.44
N ILE A 129 12.07 7.89 -3.47
CA ILE A 129 11.02 8.19 -2.50
C ILE A 129 11.60 9.02 -1.36
N GLU A 130 11.12 10.26 -1.23
CA GLU A 130 11.60 11.22 -0.23
C GLU A 130 10.94 11.05 1.13
N VAL A 131 9.68 10.62 1.14
CA VAL A 131 8.87 10.44 2.34
C VAL A 131 8.12 9.10 2.23
N ALA A 132 8.20 8.29 3.27
CA ALA A 132 7.45 7.04 3.37
C ALA A 132 6.70 7.02 4.70
N ILE A 133 5.37 6.90 4.65
CA ILE A 133 4.49 6.88 5.83
C ILE A 133 3.69 5.59 5.81
N GLY A 134 3.90 4.76 6.81
CA GLY A 134 3.09 3.59 7.11
C GLY A 134 2.02 3.89 8.14
N GLU A 135 1.42 2.83 8.71
CA GLU A 135 0.48 2.94 9.82
C GLU A 135 1.12 3.68 11.02
N HIS A 136 0.40 4.67 11.55
CA HIS A 136 0.89 5.59 12.58
C HIS A 136 -0.20 5.96 13.59
N GLU A 137 -1.20 5.10 13.77
CA GLU A 137 -2.35 5.37 14.63
C GLU A 137 -1.96 5.57 16.12
N ALA A 138 -0.90 4.92 16.58
CA ALA A 138 -0.38 5.11 17.93
C ALA A 138 0.05 6.56 18.22
N GLU A 139 0.37 7.34 17.20
CA GLU A 139 0.76 8.75 17.28
C GLU A 139 -0.39 9.70 16.85
N GLY A 140 -1.62 9.17 16.77
CA GLY A 140 -2.80 9.97 16.46
C GLY A 140 -3.02 10.28 14.99
N ILE A 141 -2.25 9.67 14.09
CA ILE A 141 -2.43 9.79 12.63
C ILE A 141 -3.30 8.63 12.16
N ARG A 142 -4.53 8.92 11.76
CA ARG A 142 -5.47 7.91 11.28
C ARG A 142 -4.98 7.32 9.95
N ARG A 143 -5.14 6.01 9.80
CA ARG A 143 -4.81 5.29 8.57
C ARG A 143 -5.80 5.61 7.44
N LYS A 144 -5.42 5.28 6.21
CA LYS A 144 -6.30 5.34 5.03
C LYS A 144 -7.61 4.55 5.30
N PRO A 145 -8.79 5.07 4.90
CA PRO A 145 -9.02 6.17 3.98
C PRO A 145 -9.04 7.58 4.61
N ALA A 146 -8.68 7.76 5.89
CA ALA A 146 -8.48 9.11 6.41
C ALA A 146 -7.33 9.80 5.67
N PRO A 147 -7.41 11.13 5.43
CA PRO A 147 -6.41 11.86 4.65
C PRO A 147 -5.17 12.24 5.47
N ASP A 148 -5.12 11.85 6.74
CA ASP A 148 -4.12 12.31 7.72
C ASP A 148 -2.69 11.98 7.27
N THR A 149 -2.47 10.77 6.75
CA THR A 149 -1.16 10.32 6.25
C THR A 149 -0.75 11.08 4.98
N VAL A 150 -1.70 11.42 4.10
CA VAL A 150 -1.45 12.25 2.92
C VAL A 150 -1.01 13.66 3.34
N PHE A 151 -1.72 14.27 4.28
CA PHE A 151 -1.34 15.59 4.78
C PHE A 151 -0.02 15.57 5.53
N ALA A 152 0.30 14.48 6.24
CA ALA A 152 1.61 14.31 6.86
C ALA A 152 2.72 14.21 5.80
N ALA A 153 2.50 13.46 4.70
CA ALA A 153 3.44 13.36 3.60
C ALA A 153 3.68 14.72 2.92
N LEU A 154 2.62 15.46 2.59
CA LEU A 154 2.73 16.80 2.00
C LEU A 154 3.52 17.78 2.89
N ARG A 155 3.26 17.75 4.21
CA ARG A 155 4.02 18.57 5.18
C ARG A 155 5.50 18.21 5.21
N GLN A 156 5.84 16.92 5.22
CA GLN A 156 7.24 16.48 5.22
C GLN A 156 7.93 16.82 3.90
N LEU A 157 7.24 16.71 2.76
CA LEU A 157 7.73 17.18 1.47
C LEU A 157 7.82 18.71 1.37
N ARG A 158 7.21 19.47 2.31
CA ARG A 158 7.12 20.94 2.29
C ARG A 158 6.43 21.47 1.05
N VAL A 159 5.34 20.82 0.63
CA VAL A 159 4.51 21.21 -0.53
C VAL A 159 3.04 21.29 -0.14
N GLY A 160 2.27 22.06 -0.90
CA GLY A 160 0.81 22.08 -0.84
C GLY A 160 0.18 20.93 -1.60
N LYS A 161 -1.15 20.91 -1.65
CA LYS A 161 -1.91 19.93 -2.44
C LYS A 161 -2.06 20.31 -3.91
N GLU A 162 -1.75 21.55 -4.25
CA GLU A 162 -1.79 22.06 -5.62
C GLU A 162 -0.75 21.33 -6.48
N GLY A 163 -1.18 20.74 -7.60
CA GLY A 163 -0.33 19.93 -8.45
C GLY A 163 0.07 18.57 -7.85
N ALA A 164 -0.58 18.15 -6.77
CA ALA A 164 -0.41 16.80 -6.22
C ALA A 164 -1.46 15.84 -6.78
N VAL A 165 -1.08 14.56 -6.89
CA VAL A 165 -1.93 13.45 -7.31
C VAL A 165 -1.69 12.25 -6.42
N TYR A 166 -2.74 11.49 -6.14
CA TYR A 166 -2.66 10.20 -5.47
C TYR A 166 -2.67 9.06 -6.50
N VAL A 167 -1.81 8.06 -6.32
CA VAL A 167 -1.70 6.89 -7.20
C VAL A 167 -1.88 5.63 -6.36
N GLY A 168 -2.85 4.78 -6.71
CA GLY A 168 -3.16 3.57 -5.95
C GLY A 168 -3.95 2.55 -6.76
N ASP A 169 -4.15 1.36 -6.18
CA ASP A 169 -4.79 0.22 -6.85
C ASP A 169 -6.10 -0.24 -6.20
N SER A 170 -6.60 0.47 -5.18
CA SER A 170 -7.73 0.01 -4.37
C SER A 170 -8.81 1.07 -4.13
N ASP A 171 -9.97 0.63 -3.65
CA ASP A 171 -11.06 1.47 -3.16
C ASP A 171 -10.63 2.40 -2.01
N VAL A 172 -9.72 1.90 -1.14
CA VAL A 172 -9.16 2.69 -0.04
C VAL A 172 -8.37 3.88 -0.58
N ASP A 173 -7.63 3.72 -1.67
CA ASP A 173 -6.83 4.78 -2.30
C ASP A 173 -7.72 5.83 -2.95
N ILE A 174 -8.76 5.40 -3.67
CA ILE A 174 -9.76 6.29 -4.27
C ILE A 174 -10.39 7.18 -3.18
N GLN A 175 -10.78 6.55 -2.07
CA GLN A 175 -11.40 7.24 -0.95
C GLN A 175 -10.41 8.17 -0.21
N THR A 176 -9.15 7.74 -0.06
CA THR A 176 -8.08 8.55 0.54
C THR A 176 -7.84 9.81 -0.27
N ALA A 177 -7.71 9.66 -1.59
CA ALA A 177 -7.55 10.79 -2.50
C ALA A 177 -8.72 11.77 -2.41
N ALA A 178 -9.96 11.25 -2.45
CA ALA A 178 -11.16 12.07 -2.32
C ALA A 178 -11.21 12.84 -1.00
N ASN A 179 -10.91 12.16 0.12
CA ASN A 179 -10.89 12.76 1.46
C ASN A 179 -9.77 13.81 1.62
N ALA A 180 -8.65 13.64 0.91
CA ALA A 180 -7.56 14.62 0.87
C ALA A 180 -7.83 15.78 -0.10
N GLY A 181 -8.86 15.66 -0.97
CA GLY A 181 -9.14 16.62 -2.02
C GLY A 181 -8.11 16.59 -3.16
N LEU A 182 -7.57 15.40 -3.44
CA LEU A 182 -6.61 15.16 -4.53
C LEU A 182 -7.27 14.37 -5.67
N PRO A 183 -6.83 14.57 -6.93
CA PRO A 183 -7.13 13.64 -8.00
C PRO A 183 -6.51 12.27 -7.69
N CYS A 184 -7.16 11.19 -8.17
CA CYS A 184 -6.69 9.83 -8.04
C CYS A 184 -6.43 9.22 -9.42
N ILE A 185 -5.27 8.58 -9.58
CA ILE A 185 -4.95 7.71 -10.71
C ILE A 185 -4.97 6.28 -10.19
N SER A 186 -5.86 5.45 -10.74
CA SER A 186 -5.96 4.04 -10.40
C SER A 186 -5.12 3.20 -11.35
N VAL A 187 -4.23 2.38 -10.79
CA VAL A 187 -3.39 1.48 -11.57
C VAL A 187 -4.08 0.14 -11.78
N LEU A 188 -3.89 -0.47 -12.96
CA LEU A 188 -4.57 -1.70 -13.37
C LEU A 188 -3.70 -2.97 -13.22
N TRP A 189 -2.47 -2.84 -12.76
CA TRP A 189 -1.57 -3.99 -12.48
C TRP A 189 -1.62 -4.47 -11.03
N GLY A 190 -2.40 -3.79 -10.16
CA GLY A 190 -2.47 -4.05 -8.72
C GLY A 190 -3.41 -5.19 -8.33
N PHE A 191 -3.90 -5.15 -7.09
CA PHE A 191 -4.69 -6.23 -6.50
C PHE A 191 -6.17 -6.19 -6.88
N ARG A 192 -6.70 -5.04 -7.35
CA ARG A 192 -8.10 -4.88 -7.76
C ARG A 192 -8.23 -4.74 -9.26
N ASP A 193 -9.27 -5.37 -9.81
CA ASP A 193 -9.58 -5.26 -11.22
C ASP A 193 -10.28 -3.92 -11.55
N ARG A 194 -10.36 -3.64 -12.85
CA ARG A 194 -10.94 -2.39 -13.37
C ARG A 194 -12.41 -2.20 -12.97
N ASP A 195 -13.20 -3.28 -13.02
CA ASP A 195 -14.63 -3.19 -12.76
C ASP A 195 -14.89 -2.87 -11.29
N PHE A 196 -14.14 -3.49 -10.38
CA PHE A 196 -14.16 -3.16 -8.97
C PHE A 196 -13.80 -1.69 -8.73
N LEU A 197 -12.72 -1.20 -9.35
CA LEU A 197 -12.28 0.20 -9.19
C LEU A 197 -13.33 1.19 -9.73
N ILE A 198 -13.98 0.89 -10.87
CA ILE A 198 -15.08 1.71 -11.41
C ILE A 198 -16.26 1.78 -10.43
N GLN A 199 -16.66 0.63 -9.87
CA GLN A 199 -17.76 0.56 -8.88
C GLN A 199 -17.47 1.40 -7.63
N HIS A 200 -16.18 1.60 -7.29
CA HIS A 200 -15.75 2.43 -6.16
C HIS A 200 -15.39 3.87 -6.53
N GLY A 201 -15.70 4.30 -7.77
CA GLY A 201 -15.62 5.69 -8.17
C GLY A 201 -14.31 6.11 -8.84
N ALA A 202 -13.46 5.18 -9.26
CA ALA A 202 -12.28 5.49 -10.05
C ALA A 202 -12.66 6.12 -11.40
N LYS A 203 -11.92 7.17 -11.81
CA LYS A 203 -12.18 7.92 -13.04
C LYS A 203 -11.01 7.92 -14.00
N THR A 204 -9.80 7.84 -13.47
CA THR A 204 -8.56 7.88 -14.24
C THR A 204 -7.80 6.58 -14.04
N PHE A 205 -7.42 5.93 -15.12
CA PHE A 205 -6.75 4.63 -15.12
C PHE A 205 -5.47 4.68 -15.93
N ILE A 206 -4.47 3.93 -15.49
CA ILE A 206 -3.26 3.63 -16.25
C ILE A 206 -2.99 2.13 -16.21
N SER A 207 -2.44 1.61 -17.29
CA SER A 207 -2.10 0.19 -17.47
C SER A 207 -0.61 -0.09 -17.37
N ALA A 208 0.21 0.97 -17.47
CA ALA A 208 1.66 0.88 -17.35
C ALA A 208 2.21 2.07 -16.54
N PRO A 209 3.27 1.87 -15.74
CA PRO A 209 3.88 2.95 -14.95
C PRO A 209 4.35 4.14 -15.79
N SER A 210 4.84 3.90 -17.01
CA SER A 210 5.30 4.95 -17.91
C SER A 210 4.23 5.97 -18.32
N GLU A 211 2.94 5.63 -18.18
CA GLU A 211 1.84 6.57 -18.43
C GLU A 211 1.79 7.74 -17.43
N LEU A 212 2.44 7.59 -16.26
CA LEU A 212 2.63 8.69 -15.31
C LEU A 212 3.53 9.81 -15.86
N LEU A 213 4.28 9.53 -16.93
CA LEU A 213 5.20 10.48 -17.55
C LEU A 213 4.55 11.32 -18.66
N LEU A 214 3.31 11.00 -19.05
CA LEU A 214 2.54 11.71 -20.07
C LEU A 214 1.76 12.87 -19.44
#